data_1b602a1cac173d0a534b73f7e2042096
#
_entry.id   1b602a1cac173d0a534b73f7e2042096
#
_cell.length_a   1.000
_cell.length_b   1.000
_cell.length_c   1.000
_cell.angle_alpha   90.00
_cell.angle_beta   90.00
_cell.angle_gamma   90.00
#
_symmetry.space_group_name_H-M   'P 1'
#
loop_
_entity.id
_entity.type
_entity.pdbx_description
1 polymer ?
#
loop_
_entity_poly.entity_id
_entity_poly.type
_entity_poly.pdbx_seq_one_letter_code
_entity_poly.pdbx_strand_id
1 'polypeptide(L)'
;MESLRKYNTFSRVEEIALKKSHRGFIYPKENIKSIEVENFPMLGKLTALRFLEWVQLNPGGVVALPTGKTPEYFIKWTNYYLKNWDKKEIRKELKKWGIEPSKKPRMDSLYFIQIDEFYPIDPKNQNSFYYYIHRFYIKGFGLDKKKGMFMDTWKLGVPDAMHADDVFPQWRVNLDLRTRHPNNSTERLQQEVIRAIDQFTMEYEEKIRKLGGIGFFLGGIGPDGHIAFNVKGSNHNSVTRLTPINYETAAASAMDLGGIEISRNRLVITIGLGTITYNSTTTAIIVAAGHSKARVVRDAIQNKPHVLYPATVLQKLPSARFFITKGVASLLDDRYYEDLCSSRKISLQEIEKYTINLAVKCQKKIVDLTTDDFRGEKFARLC
;
A
#
# COMPACT_ATOMS: atom_id res chain seq x y z
N MET A 1 -28.56 11.86 -2.03
CA MET A 1 -27.55 12.52 -1.19
C MET A 1 -27.46 11.93 0.23
N GLU A 2 -28.55 11.49 0.83
CA GLU A 2 -28.57 10.88 2.18
C GLU A 2 -27.78 9.56 2.28
N SER A 3 -27.81 8.71 1.23
CA SER A 3 -27.06 7.46 1.18
C SER A 3 -25.53 7.65 1.17
N LEU A 4 -25.04 8.73 0.54
CA LEU A 4 -23.62 9.05 0.48
C LEU A 4 -23.04 9.49 1.82
N ARG A 5 -23.83 10.21 2.63
CA ARG A 5 -23.41 10.61 3.99
C ARG A 5 -23.26 9.42 4.92
N LYS A 6 -24.11 8.38 4.78
CA LYS A 6 -24.06 7.17 5.60
C LYS A 6 -22.79 6.36 5.38
N TYR A 7 -22.29 6.28 4.12
CA TYR A 7 -21.13 5.46 3.77
C TYR A 7 -19.83 6.26 3.65
N ASN A 8 -19.90 7.59 3.63
CA ASN A 8 -18.74 8.47 3.46
C ASN A 8 -17.84 8.06 2.29
N THR A 9 -18.45 7.73 1.15
CA THR A 9 -17.76 7.34 -0.08
C THR A 9 -18.52 7.85 -1.29
N PHE A 10 -17.77 8.17 -2.37
CA PHE A 10 -18.30 8.51 -3.69
C PHE A 10 -18.28 7.34 -4.67
N SER A 11 -17.75 6.18 -4.22
CA SER A 11 -17.66 4.95 -5.02
C SER A 11 -18.92 4.11 -4.84
N ARG A 12 -19.55 3.74 -5.96
CA ARG A 12 -20.69 2.80 -5.94
C ARG A 12 -20.26 1.40 -5.55
N VAL A 13 -19.05 0.98 -5.97
CA VAL A 13 -18.47 -0.31 -5.59
C VAL A 13 -18.27 -0.39 -4.08
N GLU A 14 -17.71 0.66 -3.45
CA GLU A 14 -17.54 0.72 -2.00
C GLU A 14 -18.89 0.72 -1.27
N GLU A 15 -19.86 1.48 -1.74
CA GLU A 15 -21.22 1.51 -1.17
C GLU A 15 -21.86 0.13 -1.17
N ILE A 16 -21.75 -0.61 -2.29
CA ILE A 16 -22.31 -1.95 -2.42
C ILE A 16 -21.54 -2.96 -1.57
N ALA A 17 -20.22 -2.83 -1.48
CA ALA A 17 -19.40 -3.66 -0.59
C ALA A 17 -19.82 -3.48 0.87
N LEU A 18 -20.03 -2.25 1.32
CA LEU A 18 -20.48 -1.95 2.66
C LEU A 18 -21.87 -2.52 2.96
N LYS A 19 -22.82 -2.40 2.02
CA LYS A 19 -24.15 -3.02 2.17
C LYS A 19 -24.12 -4.54 2.32
N LYS A 20 -23.09 -5.18 1.75
CA LYS A 20 -22.88 -6.64 1.84
C LYS A 20 -21.99 -7.05 3.01
N SER A 21 -21.28 -6.11 3.60
CA SER A 21 -20.43 -6.40 4.74
C SER A 21 -21.25 -6.67 6.00
N HIS A 22 -20.70 -7.44 6.93
CA HIS A 22 -21.34 -7.74 8.21
C HIS A 22 -21.73 -6.46 8.98
N ARG A 23 -20.95 -5.39 8.83
CA ARG A 23 -21.15 -4.16 9.59
C ARG A 23 -22.01 -3.12 8.87
N GLY A 24 -22.03 -3.11 7.54
CA GLY A 24 -22.92 -2.28 6.73
C GLY A 24 -22.60 -0.77 6.72
N PHE A 25 -21.53 -0.32 7.38
CA PHE A 25 -21.16 1.10 7.48
C PHE A 25 -19.65 1.29 7.67
N ILE A 26 -19.18 2.52 7.47
CA ILE A 26 -17.82 2.96 7.77
C ILE A 26 -17.79 3.53 9.20
N TYR A 27 -16.79 3.16 9.99
CA TYR A 27 -16.59 3.70 11.32
C TYR A 27 -16.17 5.18 11.25
N PRO A 28 -16.96 6.10 11.81
CA PRO A 28 -16.75 7.54 11.64
C PRO A 28 -15.44 8.03 12.28
N LYS A 29 -15.01 7.40 13.36
CA LYS A 29 -13.81 7.79 14.11
C LYS A 29 -12.50 7.28 13.53
N GLU A 30 -12.54 6.37 12.55
CA GLU A 30 -11.32 5.93 11.88
C GLU A 30 -10.70 7.10 11.10
N ASN A 31 -9.42 7.38 11.34
CA ASN A 31 -8.68 8.44 10.65
C ASN A 31 -8.47 8.12 9.17
N ILE A 32 -8.32 6.84 8.82
CA ILE A 32 -8.41 6.34 7.45
C ILE A 32 -9.55 5.32 7.42
N LYS A 33 -10.53 5.56 6.55
CA LYS A 33 -11.73 4.71 6.48
C LYS A 33 -11.37 3.32 5.97
N SER A 34 -12.01 2.28 6.51
CA SER A 34 -11.73 0.91 6.09
C SER A 34 -12.98 0.11 5.76
N ILE A 35 -12.83 -0.86 4.87
CA ILE A 35 -13.88 -1.80 4.46
C ILE A 35 -13.38 -3.21 4.74
N GLU A 36 -14.14 -3.94 5.56
CA GLU A 36 -13.84 -5.32 5.91
C GLU A 36 -14.49 -6.28 4.93
N VAL A 37 -13.73 -7.28 4.49
CA VAL A 37 -14.19 -8.37 3.64
C VAL A 37 -13.86 -9.73 4.27
N GLU A 38 -14.53 -10.78 3.82
CA GLU A 38 -14.43 -12.11 4.42
C GLU A 38 -13.05 -12.75 4.31
N ASN A 39 -12.42 -12.64 3.13
CA ASN A 39 -11.18 -13.36 2.82
C ASN A 39 -10.33 -12.65 1.76
N PHE A 40 -9.12 -13.18 1.54
CA PHE A 40 -8.17 -12.60 0.60
C PHE A 40 -8.62 -12.62 -0.88
N PRO A 41 -9.26 -13.68 -1.41
CA PRO A 41 -9.86 -13.63 -2.75
C PRO A 41 -10.91 -12.54 -2.91
N MET A 42 -11.78 -12.35 -1.91
CA MET A 42 -12.80 -11.27 -1.93
C MET A 42 -12.17 -9.88 -1.82
N LEU A 43 -11.06 -9.75 -1.07
CA LEU A 43 -10.28 -8.53 -1.01
C LEU A 43 -9.78 -8.13 -2.40
N GLY A 44 -9.17 -9.08 -3.12
CA GLY A 44 -8.73 -8.86 -4.51
C GLY A 44 -9.88 -8.54 -5.47
N LYS A 45 -11.03 -9.20 -5.30
CA LYS A 45 -12.24 -8.92 -6.11
C LYS A 45 -12.76 -7.50 -5.90
N LEU A 46 -12.91 -7.07 -4.65
CA LEU A 46 -13.33 -5.71 -4.33
C LEU A 46 -12.36 -4.68 -4.91
N THR A 47 -11.06 -4.92 -4.75
CA THR A 47 -10.00 -4.06 -5.27
C THR A 47 -10.06 -3.95 -6.79
N ALA A 48 -10.27 -5.07 -7.50
CA ALA A 48 -10.39 -5.09 -8.95
C ALA A 48 -11.63 -4.31 -9.44
N LEU A 49 -12.79 -4.52 -8.81
CA LEU A 49 -14.01 -3.79 -9.14
C LEU A 49 -13.86 -2.28 -8.90
N ARG A 50 -13.25 -1.90 -7.76
CA ARG A 50 -13.00 -0.48 -7.44
C ARG A 50 -12.02 0.18 -8.41
N PHE A 51 -11.00 -0.56 -8.85
CA PHE A 51 -10.07 -0.09 -9.87
C PHE A 51 -10.77 0.08 -11.23
N LEU A 52 -11.55 -0.90 -11.67
CA LEU A 52 -12.29 -0.83 -12.95
C LEU A 52 -13.30 0.33 -12.96
N GLU A 53 -14.02 0.55 -11.85
CA GLU A 53 -14.87 1.73 -11.67
C GLU A 53 -14.08 3.03 -11.81
N TRP A 54 -12.92 3.11 -11.14
CA TRP A 54 -12.09 4.31 -11.19
C TRP A 54 -11.58 4.60 -12.62
N VAL A 55 -11.13 3.56 -13.33
CA VAL A 55 -10.65 3.71 -14.71
C VAL A 55 -11.77 4.19 -15.64
N GLN A 56 -13.00 3.72 -15.48
CA GLN A 56 -14.14 4.20 -16.26
C GLN A 56 -14.41 5.70 -16.04
N LEU A 57 -14.22 6.17 -14.82
CA LEU A 57 -14.46 7.56 -14.44
C LEU A 57 -13.27 8.49 -14.76
N ASN A 58 -12.08 7.93 -14.97
CA ASN A 58 -10.84 8.67 -15.14
C ASN A 58 -10.04 8.16 -16.37
N PRO A 59 -10.59 8.29 -17.59
CA PRO A 59 -9.84 7.94 -18.80
C PRO A 59 -8.59 8.83 -18.92
N GLY A 60 -7.43 8.23 -19.18
CA GLY A 60 -6.14 8.94 -19.19
C GLY A 60 -5.57 9.25 -17.80
N GLY A 61 -6.15 8.71 -16.74
CA GLY A 61 -5.67 8.92 -15.38
C GLY A 61 -4.32 8.26 -15.10
N VAL A 62 -3.66 8.70 -14.03
CA VAL A 62 -2.35 8.22 -13.59
C VAL A 62 -2.53 7.16 -12.52
N VAL A 63 -1.98 5.97 -12.73
CA VAL A 63 -2.09 4.84 -11.79
C VAL A 63 -0.73 4.35 -11.32
N ALA A 64 -0.65 3.95 -10.06
CA ALA A 64 0.49 3.28 -9.46
C ALA A 64 0.00 2.00 -8.76
N LEU A 65 0.51 0.84 -9.19
CA LEU A 65 0.04 -0.47 -8.76
C LEU A 65 1.18 -1.27 -8.14
N PRO A 66 0.93 -2.05 -7.07
CA PRO A 66 1.95 -2.76 -6.31
C PRO A 66 2.43 -4.03 -7.02
N THR A 67 3.57 -4.52 -6.59
CA THR A 67 4.16 -5.78 -7.04
C THR A 67 4.14 -6.85 -5.93
N GLY A 68 4.69 -8.02 -6.20
CA GLY A 68 4.80 -9.11 -5.25
C GLY A 68 3.51 -9.92 -5.06
N LYS A 69 3.33 -10.46 -3.84
CA LYS A 69 2.20 -11.37 -3.53
C LYS A 69 0.88 -10.64 -3.23
N THR A 70 0.97 -9.40 -2.76
CA THR A 70 -0.21 -8.62 -2.34
C THR A 70 -1.27 -8.47 -3.44
N PRO A 71 -0.94 -8.13 -4.71
CA PRO A 71 -1.92 -7.91 -5.76
C PRO A 71 -2.37 -9.18 -6.50
N GLU A 72 -2.00 -10.38 -6.08
CA GLU A 72 -2.29 -11.62 -6.82
C GLU A 72 -3.76 -11.76 -7.22
N TYR A 73 -4.69 -11.67 -6.28
CA TYR A 73 -6.12 -11.78 -6.57
C TYR A 73 -6.69 -10.54 -7.25
N PHE A 74 -6.15 -9.37 -7.00
CA PHE A 74 -6.48 -8.16 -7.75
C PHE A 74 -6.19 -8.34 -9.25
N ILE A 75 -5.01 -8.86 -9.58
CA ILE A 75 -4.60 -9.12 -10.97
C ILE A 75 -5.49 -10.20 -11.60
N LYS A 76 -5.73 -11.32 -10.88
CA LYS A 76 -6.60 -12.40 -11.37
C LYS A 76 -8.01 -11.89 -11.69
N TRP A 77 -8.64 -11.14 -10.78
CA TRP A 77 -9.98 -10.63 -10.97
C TRP A 77 -10.05 -9.53 -12.06
N THR A 78 -9.08 -8.62 -12.09
CA THR A 78 -9.02 -7.58 -13.14
C THR A 78 -8.91 -8.22 -14.52
N ASN A 79 -8.00 -9.17 -14.71
CA ASN A 79 -7.87 -9.91 -15.97
C ASN A 79 -9.13 -10.70 -16.33
N TYR A 80 -9.75 -11.34 -15.33
CA TYR A 80 -10.98 -12.08 -15.53
C TYR A 80 -12.12 -11.19 -16.07
N TYR A 81 -12.34 -10.02 -15.46
CA TYR A 81 -13.35 -9.09 -15.93
C TYR A 81 -13.02 -8.50 -17.29
N LEU A 82 -11.78 -8.07 -17.53
CA LEU A 82 -11.37 -7.50 -18.81
C LEU A 82 -11.50 -8.48 -19.98
N LYS A 83 -11.13 -9.76 -19.77
CA LYS A 83 -11.23 -10.80 -20.78
C LYS A 83 -12.68 -11.24 -21.08
N ASN A 84 -13.53 -11.18 -20.09
CA ASN A 84 -14.91 -11.66 -20.19
C ASN A 84 -15.95 -10.54 -20.20
N TRP A 85 -15.53 -9.28 -20.41
CA TRP A 85 -16.36 -8.09 -20.25
C TRP A 85 -17.69 -8.15 -21.00
N ASP A 86 -17.68 -8.73 -22.20
CA ASP A 86 -18.83 -8.78 -23.09
C ASP A 86 -19.80 -9.93 -22.81
N LYS A 87 -19.45 -10.86 -21.93
CA LYS A 87 -20.33 -11.97 -21.54
C LYS A 87 -21.52 -11.46 -20.72
N LYS A 88 -22.73 -11.97 -21.02
CA LYS A 88 -23.98 -11.54 -20.39
C LYS A 88 -23.96 -11.65 -18.86
N GLU A 89 -23.41 -12.74 -18.34
CA GLU A 89 -23.28 -12.97 -16.89
C GLU A 89 -22.35 -11.96 -16.23
N ILE A 90 -21.23 -11.60 -16.89
CA ILE A 90 -20.28 -10.62 -16.39
C ILE A 90 -20.86 -9.20 -16.42
N ARG A 91 -21.53 -8.83 -17.49
CA ARG A 91 -22.26 -7.54 -17.57
C ARG A 91 -23.31 -7.43 -16.47
N LYS A 92 -24.05 -8.51 -16.18
CA LYS A 92 -25.02 -8.54 -15.08
C LYS A 92 -24.34 -8.40 -13.72
N GLU A 93 -23.19 -9.03 -13.53
CA GLU A 93 -22.40 -8.92 -12.29
C GLU A 93 -21.83 -7.50 -12.11
N LEU A 94 -21.20 -6.93 -13.14
CA LEU A 94 -20.65 -5.57 -13.11
C LEU A 94 -21.75 -4.54 -12.76
N LYS A 95 -22.95 -4.66 -13.39
CA LYS A 95 -24.09 -3.81 -13.08
C LYS A 95 -24.53 -3.93 -11.61
N LYS A 96 -24.51 -5.15 -11.03
CA LYS A 96 -24.78 -5.37 -9.60
C LYS A 96 -23.77 -4.68 -8.68
N TRP A 97 -22.56 -4.42 -9.18
CA TRP A 97 -21.50 -3.70 -8.49
C TRP A 97 -21.44 -2.21 -8.83
N GLY A 98 -22.42 -1.69 -9.56
CA GLY A 98 -22.50 -0.28 -9.91
C GLY A 98 -21.54 0.18 -11.02
N ILE A 99 -20.90 -0.78 -11.69
CA ILE A 99 -20.02 -0.53 -12.83
C ILE A 99 -20.87 -0.54 -14.11
N GLU A 100 -20.64 0.43 -15.01
CA GLU A 100 -21.36 0.56 -16.27
C GLU A 100 -20.87 -0.47 -17.31
N PRO A 101 -21.66 -1.52 -17.64
CA PRO A 101 -21.18 -2.60 -18.50
C PRO A 101 -21.01 -2.21 -19.97
N SER A 102 -21.65 -1.12 -20.42
CA SER A 102 -21.55 -0.62 -21.80
C SER A 102 -20.22 0.08 -22.07
N LYS A 103 -19.50 0.49 -21.01
CA LYS A 103 -18.22 1.23 -21.09
C LYS A 103 -17.07 0.37 -20.60
N LYS A 104 -16.47 -0.44 -21.49
CA LYS A 104 -15.25 -1.20 -21.12
C LYS A 104 -14.13 -0.23 -20.76
N PRO A 105 -13.45 -0.41 -19.61
CA PRO A 105 -12.34 0.46 -19.22
C PRO A 105 -11.22 0.45 -20.25
N ARG A 106 -10.75 1.64 -20.66
CA ARG A 106 -9.65 1.80 -21.61
C ARG A 106 -8.31 1.79 -20.88
N MET A 107 -7.74 0.60 -20.71
CA MET A 107 -6.47 0.40 -20.02
C MET A 107 -5.30 1.07 -20.75
N ASP A 108 -5.31 1.07 -22.07
CA ASP A 108 -4.33 1.73 -22.94
C ASP A 108 -4.28 3.26 -22.82
N SER A 109 -5.33 3.86 -22.23
CA SER A 109 -5.38 5.30 -22.00
C SER A 109 -4.58 5.76 -20.80
N LEU A 110 -4.32 4.88 -19.82
CA LEU A 110 -3.74 5.21 -18.52
C LEU A 110 -2.24 5.51 -18.60
N TYR A 111 -1.79 6.45 -17.78
CA TYR A 111 -0.38 6.60 -17.41
C TYR A 111 -0.05 5.68 -16.24
N PHE A 112 1.07 4.98 -16.31
CA PHE A 112 1.50 4.03 -15.29
C PHE A 112 2.78 4.50 -14.62
N ILE A 113 2.79 4.51 -13.28
CA ILE A 113 3.95 4.85 -12.45
C ILE A 113 4.43 3.57 -11.75
N GLN A 114 5.68 3.17 -12.00
CA GLN A 114 6.32 2.13 -11.18
C GLN A 114 6.58 2.70 -9.78
N ILE A 115 6.13 1.99 -8.74
CA ILE A 115 6.21 2.46 -7.35
C ILE A 115 7.65 2.40 -6.84
N ASP A 116 8.34 1.31 -7.10
CA ASP A 116 9.65 1.01 -6.54
C ASP A 116 10.40 -0.05 -7.35
N GLU A 117 11.70 -0.19 -7.08
CA GLU A 117 12.55 -1.27 -7.57
C GLU A 117 13.76 -1.45 -6.64
N PHE A 118 14.22 -2.68 -6.49
CA PHE A 118 15.50 -2.95 -5.85
C PHE A 118 16.68 -2.42 -6.67
N TYR A 119 17.70 -1.92 -5.97
CA TYR A 119 18.90 -1.42 -6.62
C TYR A 119 20.17 -2.09 -6.05
N PRO A 120 21.04 -2.59 -6.93
CA PRO A 120 20.78 -2.91 -8.33
C PRO A 120 20.07 -4.26 -8.50
N ILE A 121 19.29 -4.42 -9.56
CA ILE A 121 18.68 -5.70 -9.95
C ILE A 121 18.56 -5.81 -11.47
N ASP A 122 18.85 -6.99 -12.02
CA ASP A 122 18.65 -7.26 -13.45
C ASP A 122 17.14 -7.28 -13.77
N PRO A 123 16.66 -6.46 -14.73
CA PRO A 123 15.26 -6.42 -15.13
C PRO A 123 14.74 -7.73 -15.73
N LYS A 124 15.62 -8.68 -16.07
CA LYS A 124 15.26 -10.05 -16.50
C LYS A 124 15.03 -10.98 -15.31
N ASN A 125 15.47 -10.62 -14.11
CA ASN A 125 15.24 -11.39 -12.91
C ASN A 125 13.75 -11.42 -12.62
N GLN A 126 13.20 -12.62 -12.34
CA GLN A 126 11.77 -12.80 -12.05
C GLN A 126 11.31 -12.05 -10.78
N ASN A 127 12.24 -11.71 -9.90
CA ASN A 127 12.00 -10.95 -8.67
C ASN A 127 12.14 -9.43 -8.85
N SER A 128 12.56 -8.95 -10.03
CA SER A 128 12.51 -7.54 -10.38
C SER A 128 11.06 -7.07 -10.52
N PHE A 129 10.75 -5.92 -9.95
CA PHE A 129 9.44 -5.31 -10.08
C PHE A 129 9.20 -4.80 -11.49
N TYR A 130 10.25 -4.37 -12.19
CA TYR A 130 10.20 -4.06 -13.62
C TYR A 130 9.71 -5.27 -14.42
N TYR A 131 10.29 -6.48 -14.20
CA TYR A 131 9.83 -7.71 -14.84
C TYR A 131 8.36 -8.01 -14.54
N TYR A 132 8.01 -7.92 -13.24
CA TYR A 132 6.64 -8.15 -12.77
C TYR A 132 5.63 -7.25 -13.47
N ILE A 133 5.91 -5.94 -13.52
CA ILE A 133 5.04 -4.92 -14.12
C ILE A 133 4.83 -5.20 -15.60
N HIS A 134 5.91 -5.48 -16.35
CA HIS A 134 5.81 -5.77 -17.77
C HIS A 134 4.96 -7.01 -18.06
N ARG A 135 5.10 -8.04 -17.23
CA ARG A 135 4.36 -9.29 -17.37
C ARG A 135 2.87 -9.14 -17.00
N PHE A 136 2.58 -8.57 -15.85
CA PHE A 136 1.24 -8.62 -15.27
C PHE A 136 0.39 -7.40 -15.57
N TYR A 137 0.98 -6.23 -15.71
CA TYR A 137 0.25 -4.99 -15.97
C TYR A 137 0.33 -4.56 -17.42
N ILE A 138 1.53 -4.39 -17.97
CA ILE A 138 1.65 -3.94 -19.37
C ILE A 138 1.02 -4.98 -20.29
N LYS A 139 1.50 -6.23 -20.25
CA LYS A 139 0.95 -7.32 -21.08
C LYS A 139 -0.40 -7.82 -20.56
N GLY A 140 -0.55 -7.96 -19.24
CA GLY A 140 -1.74 -8.56 -18.61
C GLY A 140 -2.98 -7.70 -18.75
N PHE A 141 -2.91 -6.40 -18.40
CA PHE A 141 -4.04 -5.48 -18.46
C PHE A 141 -4.15 -4.75 -19.81
N GLY A 142 -3.11 -4.81 -20.66
CA GLY A 142 -3.06 -4.08 -21.93
C GLY A 142 -2.78 -2.59 -21.74
N LEU A 143 -1.93 -2.23 -20.77
CA LEU A 143 -1.46 -0.87 -20.60
C LEU A 143 -0.50 -0.49 -21.73
N ASP A 144 -0.52 0.77 -22.17
CA ASP A 144 0.43 1.28 -23.16
C ASP A 144 1.81 1.50 -22.51
N LYS A 145 2.83 0.73 -22.95
CA LYS A 145 4.19 0.87 -22.46
C LYS A 145 4.75 2.30 -22.64
N LYS A 146 4.34 3.02 -23.70
CA LYS A 146 4.80 4.39 -23.97
C LYS A 146 4.30 5.41 -22.93
N LYS A 147 3.24 5.09 -22.21
CA LYS A 147 2.70 5.89 -21.11
C LYS A 147 3.18 5.42 -19.73
N GLY A 148 4.07 4.43 -19.70
CA GLY A 148 4.67 3.93 -18.47
C GLY A 148 5.96 4.66 -18.09
N MET A 149 6.12 4.93 -16.81
CA MET A 149 7.38 5.37 -16.21
C MET A 149 7.97 4.20 -15.44
N PHE A 150 9.14 3.73 -15.87
CA PHE A 150 9.77 2.52 -15.34
C PHE A 150 11.14 2.81 -14.73
N MET A 151 11.56 1.92 -13.82
CA MET A 151 12.87 1.97 -13.16
C MET A 151 13.71 0.78 -13.64
N ASP A 152 14.45 0.96 -14.74
CA ASP A 152 15.47 -0.01 -15.18
C ASP A 152 16.76 0.24 -14.40
N THR A 153 16.86 -0.37 -13.23
CA THR A 153 17.95 -0.12 -12.27
C THR A 153 19.28 -0.77 -12.69
N TRP A 154 19.29 -1.64 -13.69
CA TRP A 154 20.50 -2.36 -14.10
C TRP A 154 21.49 -1.50 -14.87
N LYS A 155 20.95 -0.56 -15.66
CA LYS A 155 21.74 0.33 -16.50
C LYS A 155 21.72 1.78 -16.02
N LEU A 156 21.00 2.07 -14.97
CA LEU A 156 20.77 3.43 -14.51
C LEU A 156 22.07 4.07 -14.00
N GLY A 157 22.55 5.08 -14.73
CA GLY A 157 23.78 5.81 -14.41
C GLY A 157 25.08 5.03 -14.64
N VAL A 158 24.99 3.80 -15.11
CA VAL A 158 26.16 2.95 -15.35
C VAL A 158 26.70 3.21 -16.77
N PRO A 159 28.05 3.29 -16.97
CA PRO A 159 28.66 3.44 -18.29
C PRO A 159 28.26 2.31 -19.25
N ASP A 160 28.13 2.61 -20.55
CA ASP A 160 27.58 1.69 -21.57
C ASP A 160 28.24 0.30 -21.62
N ALA A 161 29.52 0.19 -21.30
CA ALA A 161 30.29 -1.06 -21.33
C ALA A 161 30.21 -1.86 -20.01
N MET A 162 29.48 -1.37 -18.98
CA MET A 162 29.44 -1.95 -17.64
C MET A 162 28.02 -2.31 -17.23
N HIS A 163 27.94 -3.13 -16.20
CA HIS A 163 26.70 -3.43 -15.49
C HIS A 163 26.78 -2.94 -14.03
N ALA A 164 25.65 -2.84 -13.36
CA ALA A 164 25.62 -2.32 -12.00
C ALA A 164 26.44 -3.16 -10.99
N ASP A 165 26.60 -4.46 -11.21
CA ASP A 165 27.43 -5.36 -10.41
C ASP A 165 28.93 -5.17 -10.63
N ASP A 166 29.35 -4.65 -11.81
CA ASP A 166 30.74 -4.25 -12.06
C ASP A 166 31.11 -3.00 -11.25
N VAL A 167 30.16 -2.08 -11.11
CA VAL A 167 30.33 -0.84 -10.33
C VAL A 167 30.21 -1.09 -8.82
N PHE A 168 29.28 -1.93 -8.43
CA PHE A 168 28.97 -2.23 -7.03
C PHE A 168 29.12 -3.73 -6.73
N PRO A 169 30.35 -4.24 -6.57
CA PRO A 169 30.60 -5.64 -6.26
C PRO A 169 29.81 -6.11 -5.04
N GLN A 170 29.23 -7.31 -5.11
CA GLN A 170 28.35 -7.87 -4.09
C GLN A 170 27.12 -6.97 -3.80
N TRP A 171 26.79 -6.07 -4.75
CA TRP A 171 25.66 -5.10 -4.66
C TRP A 171 25.74 -4.16 -3.46
N ARG A 172 26.95 -3.93 -2.94
CA ARG A 172 27.17 -3.00 -1.83
C ARG A 172 27.29 -1.57 -2.33
N VAL A 173 26.25 -0.79 -2.07
CA VAL A 173 26.21 0.64 -2.41
C VAL A 173 26.40 1.45 -1.15
N ASN A 174 27.52 2.19 -1.09
CA ASN A 174 27.79 3.08 0.05
C ASN A 174 27.25 4.49 -0.23
N LEU A 175 26.14 4.86 0.41
CA LEU A 175 25.49 6.16 0.24
C LEU A 175 26.28 7.33 0.88
N ASP A 176 27.28 7.07 1.73
CA ASP A 176 28.16 8.12 2.27
C ASP A 176 28.94 8.83 1.16
N LEU A 177 29.10 8.15 0.00
CA LEU A 177 29.69 8.75 -1.21
C LEU A 177 28.92 9.96 -1.75
N ARG A 178 27.69 10.21 -1.29
CA ARG A 178 26.96 11.42 -1.63
C ARG A 178 27.64 12.69 -1.08
N THR A 179 28.28 12.56 0.06
CA THR A 179 28.80 13.72 0.84
C THR A 179 30.30 13.67 1.07
N ARG A 180 30.92 12.50 1.16
CA ARG A 180 32.35 12.37 1.34
C ARG A 180 33.13 12.32 0.01
N HIS A 181 34.39 12.71 0.04
CA HIS A 181 35.27 12.51 -1.10
C HIS A 181 35.60 11.05 -1.35
N PRO A 182 35.69 10.64 -2.64
CA PRO A 182 36.10 9.28 -3.02
C PRO A 182 37.60 9.08 -2.74
N ASN A 183 37.98 7.94 -2.19
CA ASN A 183 39.37 7.63 -1.84
C ASN A 183 40.18 7.04 -3.03
N ASN A 184 39.50 6.52 -4.06
CA ASN A 184 40.14 5.88 -5.22
C ASN A 184 39.24 6.00 -6.47
N SER A 185 39.71 5.48 -7.60
CA SER A 185 38.98 5.52 -8.87
C SER A 185 37.65 4.76 -8.86
N THR A 186 37.61 3.62 -8.15
CA THR A 186 36.38 2.82 -8.00
C THR A 186 35.29 3.61 -7.23
N GLU A 187 35.66 4.22 -6.10
CA GLU A 187 34.72 5.05 -5.35
C GLU A 187 34.29 6.29 -6.12
N ARG A 188 35.16 6.83 -6.98
CA ARG A 188 34.80 7.96 -7.86
C ARG A 188 33.70 7.53 -8.86
N LEU A 189 33.89 6.39 -9.51
CA LEU A 189 32.88 5.82 -10.41
C LEU A 189 31.55 5.56 -9.67
N GLN A 190 31.62 4.94 -8.50
CA GLN A 190 30.43 4.69 -7.65
C GLN A 190 29.72 5.99 -7.28
N GLN A 191 30.44 7.04 -6.93
CA GLN A 191 29.88 8.36 -6.62
C GLN A 191 29.17 8.96 -7.85
N GLU A 192 29.75 8.86 -9.05
CA GLU A 192 29.17 9.35 -10.28
C GLU A 192 27.86 8.62 -10.60
N VAL A 193 27.84 7.28 -10.44
CA VAL A 193 26.63 6.48 -10.63
C VAL A 193 25.55 6.83 -9.62
N ILE A 194 25.90 7.00 -8.32
CA ILE A 194 24.94 7.42 -7.29
C ILE A 194 24.34 8.80 -7.64
N ARG A 195 25.14 9.75 -8.11
CA ARG A 195 24.65 11.09 -8.53
C ARG A 195 23.70 10.98 -9.73
N ALA A 196 24.01 10.11 -10.70
CA ALA A 196 23.14 9.87 -11.84
C ALA A 196 21.78 9.24 -11.40
N ILE A 197 21.80 8.36 -10.41
CA ILE A 197 20.57 7.78 -9.84
C ILE A 197 19.75 8.88 -9.12
N ASP A 198 20.42 9.71 -8.34
CA ASP A 198 19.74 10.83 -7.65
C ASP A 198 19.12 11.79 -8.66
N GLN A 199 19.81 12.12 -9.74
CA GLN A 199 19.27 12.91 -10.85
C GLN A 199 18.06 12.24 -11.50
N PHE A 200 18.14 10.95 -11.79
CA PHE A 200 17.01 10.19 -12.32
C PHE A 200 15.79 10.25 -11.39
N THR A 201 15.99 10.10 -10.08
CA THR A 201 14.86 10.14 -9.12
C THR A 201 14.21 11.52 -9.05
N MET A 202 14.98 12.60 -9.21
CA MET A 202 14.44 13.96 -9.31
C MET A 202 13.62 14.15 -10.59
N GLU A 203 14.13 13.70 -11.74
CA GLU A 203 13.42 13.77 -13.02
C GLU A 203 12.15 12.89 -13.01
N TYR A 204 12.22 11.74 -12.36
CA TYR A 204 11.08 10.84 -12.19
C TYR A 204 9.97 11.53 -11.39
N GLU A 205 10.32 12.15 -10.27
CA GLU A 205 9.40 12.92 -9.44
C GLU A 205 8.78 14.10 -10.23
N GLU A 206 9.60 14.85 -10.97
CA GLU A 206 9.13 15.97 -11.80
C GLU A 206 8.11 15.52 -12.85
N LYS A 207 8.37 14.39 -13.53
CA LYS A 207 7.43 13.82 -14.52
C LYS A 207 6.10 13.44 -13.87
N ILE A 208 6.12 12.83 -12.67
CA ILE A 208 4.89 12.52 -11.92
C ILE A 208 4.10 13.81 -11.65
N ARG A 209 4.78 14.86 -11.18
CA ARG A 209 4.12 16.15 -10.90
C ARG A 209 3.56 16.82 -12.14
N LYS A 210 4.26 16.76 -13.27
CA LYS A 210 3.77 17.25 -14.57
C LYS A 210 2.50 16.53 -15.04
N LEU A 211 2.32 15.26 -14.67
CA LEU A 211 1.08 14.50 -14.91
C LEU A 211 -0.05 14.87 -13.92
N GLY A 212 0.17 15.78 -12.99
CA GLY A 212 -0.79 16.15 -11.95
C GLY A 212 -0.77 15.24 -10.72
N GLY A 213 0.23 14.35 -10.61
CA GLY A 213 0.36 13.38 -9.54
C GLY A 213 -0.39 12.07 -9.80
N ILE A 214 -0.34 11.17 -8.84
CA ILE A 214 -1.01 9.87 -8.91
C ILE A 214 -2.50 10.06 -8.65
N GLY A 215 -3.37 9.58 -9.54
CA GLY A 215 -4.82 9.60 -9.36
C GLY A 215 -5.35 8.35 -8.65
N PHE A 216 -4.75 7.18 -8.93
CA PHE A 216 -5.09 5.94 -8.25
C PHE A 216 -3.82 5.25 -7.75
N PHE A 217 -3.71 5.09 -6.45
CA PHE A 217 -2.64 4.37 -5.79
C PHE A 217 -3.20 3.10 -5.15
N LEU A 218 -2.66 1.95 -5.53
CA LEU A 218 -2.90 0.70 -4.85
C LEU A 218 -1.61 0.25 -4.17
N GLY A 219 -1.67 -0.10 -2.89
CA GLY A 219 -0.51 -0.56 -2.13
C GLY A 219 -0.85 -1.67 -1.15
N GLY A 220 0.17 -2.37 -0.69
CA GLY A 220 0.14 -3.17 0.52
C GLY A 220 0.67 -2.36 1.71
N ILE A 221 0.66 -2.96 2.89
CA ILE A 221 1.35 -2.46 4.07
C ILE A 221 2.39 -3.48 4.53
N GLY A 222 3.61 -3.04 4.73
CA GLY A 222 4.71 -3.89 5.18
C GLY A 222 4.59 -4.34 6.64
N PRO A 223 5.47 -5.24 7.12
CA PRO A 223 5.43 -5.75 8.48
C PRO A 223 5.73 -4.68 9.53
N ASP A 224 6.46 -3.63 9.18
CA ASP A 224 6.80 -2.46 9.98
C ASP A 224 5.86 -1.25 9.74
N GLY A 225 4.84 -1.41 8.90
CA GLY A 225 3.89 -0.36 8.56
C GLY A 225 4.29 0.52 7.36
N HIS A 226 5.32 0.15 6.60
CA HIS A 226 5.71 0.89 5.40
C HIS A 226 4.68 0.82 4.28
N ILE A 227 4.62 1.88 3.47
CA ILE A 227 3.91 1.92 2.18
C ILE A 227 4.95 2.21 1.10
N ALA A 228 4.90 1.50 -0.03
CA ALA A 228 6.03 1.38 -0.94
C ALA A 228 7.25 0.94 -0.10
N PHE A 229 8.44 1.50 -0.29
CA PHE A 229 9.56 1.26 0.65
C PHE A 229 9.83 2.47 1.59
N ASN A 230 8.78 3.19 1.97
CA ASN A 230 8.88 4.24 2.98
C ASN A 230 8.76 3.62 4.37
N VAL A 231 9.90 3.17 4.91
CA VAL A 231 10.01 2.51 6.22
C VAL A 231 9.80 3.49 7.39
N LYS A 232 9.69 2.99 8.61
CA LYS A 232 9.61 3.83 9.83
C LYS A 232 10.68 4.92 9.84
N GLY A 233 10.27 6.13 10.20
CA GLY A 233 11.13 7.32 10.18
C GLY A 233 11.12 8.08 8.84
N SER A 234 10.49 7.54 7.78
CA SER A 234 10.36 8.25 6.51
C SER A 234 9.55 9.52 6.67
N ASN A 235 10.09 10.64 6.19
CA ASN A 235 9.39 11.93 6.21
C ASN A 235 8.12 11.85 5.34
N HIS A 236 7.00 12.35 5.86
CA HIS A 236 5.72 12.38 5.14
C HIS A 236 5.74 13.25 3.87
N ASN A 237 6.72 14.13 3.74
CA ASN A 237 6.93 14.94 2.53
C ASN A 237 8.05 14.39 1.62
N SER A 238 8.55 13.17 1.91
CA SER A 238 9.57 12.54 1.07
C SER A 238 9.11 12.40 -0.37
N VAL A 239 10.06 12.51 -1.29
CA VAL A 239 9.87 12.33 -2.74
C VAL A 239 10.54 11.05 -3.21
N THR A 240 10.49 10.77 -4.49
CA THR A 240 11.18 9.64 -5.12
C THR A 240 12.68 9.69 -4.81
N ARG A 241 13.26 8.56 -4.36
CA ARG A 241 14.67 8.52 -3.94
C ARG A 241 15.26 7.12 -3.89
N LEU A 242 16.60 7.06 -3.98
CA LEU A 242 17.37 5.88 -3.60
C LEU A 242 17.59 5.89 -2.08
N THR A 243 17.21 4.80 -1.39
CA THR A 243 17.22 4.69 0.08
C THR A 243 17.52 3.26 0.53
N PRO A 244 18.11 3.05 1.73
CA PRO A 244 18.19 1.73 2.33
C PRO A 244 16.81 1.21 2.76
N ILE A 245 16.70 -0.09 2.92
CA ILE A 245 15.59 -0.76 3.58
C ILE A 245 15.95 -1.10 5.03
N ASN A 246 14.96 -1.29 5.88
CA ASN A 246 15.19 -1.75 7.25
C ASN A 246 15.31 -3.29 7.31
N TYR A 247 15.70 -3.80 8.48
CA TYR A 247 15.92 -5.24 8.69
C TYR A 247 14.64 -6.06 8.48
N GLU A 248 13.51 -5.59 8.95
CA GLU A 248 12.21 -6.25 8.80
C GLU A 248 11.82 -6.43 7.34
N THR A 249 12.05 -5.41 6.53
CA THR A 249 11.82 -5.43 5.08
C THR A 249 12.83 -6.35 4.39
N ALA A 250 14.11 -6.29 4.78
CA ALA A 250 15.15 -7.17 4.27
C ALA A 250 14.82 -8.65 4.56
N ALA A 251 14.38 -8.94 5.79
CA ALA A 251 13.95 -10.30 6.18
C ALA A 251 12.75 -10.79 5.36
N ALA A 252 11.74 -9.92 5.15
CA ALA A 252 10.56 -10.26 4.35
C ALA A 252 10.91 -10.53 2.86
N SER A 253 11.93 -9.86 2.33
CA SER A 253 12.37 -9.98 0.93
C SER A 253 13.48 -11.02 0.73
N ALA A 254 14.00 -11.61 1.81
CA ALA A 254 15.19 -12.48 1.76
C ALA A 254 15.00 -13.68 0.82
N MET A 255 13.85 -14.34 0.86
CA MET A 255 13.58 -15.50 -0.01
C MET A 255 13.55 -15.12 -1.49
N ASP A 256 13.05 -13.93 -1.79
CA ASP A 256 12.90 -13.45 -3.17
C ASP A 256 14.24 -12.93 -3.73
N LEU A 257 15.16 -12.45 -2.88
CA LEU A 257 16.44 -11.86 -3.26
C LEU A 257 17.65 -12.80 -3.12
N GLY A 258 17.45 -14.07 -2.73
CA GLY A 258 18.53 -15.05 -2.62
C GLY A 258 19.19 -15.14 -1.24
N GLY A 259 18.49 -14.70 -0.18
CA GLY A 259 18.91 -14.82 1.22
C GLY A 259 19.06 -13.49 1.93
N ILE A 260 19.10 -13.54 3.28
CA ILE A 260 19.15 -12.33 4.12
C ILE A 260 20.45 -11.52 3.92
N GLU A 261 21.57 -12.19 3.67
CA GLU A 261 22.87 -11.54 3.46
C GLU A 261 22.88 -10.70 2.18
N ILE A 262 22.15 -11.13 1.16
CA ILE A 262 21.98 -10.38 -0.08
C ILE A 262 20.94 -9.27 0.12
N SER A 263 19.80 -9.62 0.71
CA SER A 263 18.67 -8.71 0.89
C SER A 263 19.05 -7.48 1.72
N ARG A 264 19.77 -7.65 2.83
CA ARG A 264 20.16 -6.55 3.73
C ARG A 264 21.11 -5.52 3.07
N ASN A 265 21.82 -5.91 2.01
CA ASN A 265 22.74 -5.03 1.28
C ASN A 265 22.06 -4.30 0.11
N ARG A 266 20.81 -4.66 -0.21
CA ARG A 266 20.07 -4.00 -1.29
C ARG A 266 19.54 -2.65 -0.85
N LEU A 267 19.65 -1.71 -1.76
CA LEU A 267 18.91 -0.46 -1.69
C LEU A 267 17.63 -0.57 -2.50
N VAL A 268 16.80 0.43 -2.43
CA VAL A 268 15.60 0.57 -3.25
C VAL A 268 15.49 1.98 -3.81
N ILE A 269 15.05 2.10 -5.04
CA ILE A 269 14.46 3.33 -5.56
C ILE A 269 12.97 3.22 -5.26
N THR A 270 12.39 4.21 -4.58
CA THR A 270 10.98 4.20 -4.22
C THR A 270 10.38 5.59 -4.32
N ILE A 271 9.12 5.67 -4.76
CA ILE A 271 8.37 6.93 -4.65
C ILE A 271 8.18 7.29 -3.18
N GLY A 272 8.13 8.58 -2.90
CA GLY A 272 7.99 9.08 -1.54
C GLY A 272 6.54 9.12 -1.05
N LEU A 273 6.37 9.32 0.26
CA LEU A 273 5.05 9.53 0.86
C LEU A 273 4.41 10.83 0.36
N GLY A 274 5.22 11.89 0.16
CA GLY A 274 4.77 13.14 -0.45
C GLY A 274 4.40 12.98 -1.92
N THR A 275 5.05 12.06 -2.66
CA THR A 275 4.68 11.73 -4.04
C THR A 275 3.30 11.09 -4.11
N ILE A 276 3.02 10.11 -3.21
CA ILE A 276 1.72 9.42 -3.14
C ILE A 276 0.59 10.41 -2.80
N THR A 277 0.87 11.38 -1.92
CA THR A 277 -0.13 12.34 -1.43
C THR A 277 -0.08 13.71 -2.13
N TYR A 278 0.70 13.85 -3.21
CA TYR A 278 0.85 15.11 -3.94
C TYR A 278 -0.48 15.60 -4.51
N ASN A 279 -1.24 14.73 -5.14
CA ASN A 279 -2.58 15.05 -5.61
C ASN A 279 -3.59 14.78 -4.47
N SER A 280 -4.23 15.83 -3.97
CA SER A 280 -5.20 15.73 -2.87
C SER A 280 -6.46 14.91 -3.21
N THR A 281 -6.72 14.66 -4.49
CA THR A 281 -7.85 13.84 -4.96
C THR A 281 -7.49 12.38 -5.19
N THR A 282 -6.25 11.98 -4.89
CA THR A 282 -5.78 10.59 -5.05
C THR A 282 -6.72 9.60 -4.36
N THR A 283 -7.19 8.62 -5.11
CA THR A 283 -7.82 7.41 -4.55
C THR A 283 -6.71 6.46 -4.13
N ALA A 284 -6.39 6.42 -2.84
CA ALA A 284 -5.34 5.56 -2.29
C ALA A 284 -5.97 4.36 -1.57
N ILE A 285 -5.72 3.15 -2.06
CA ILE A 285 -6.24 1.92 -1.47
C ILE A 285 -5.07 1.10 -0.93
N ILE A 286 -5.12 0.78 0.36
CA ILE A 286 -4.19 -0.15 0.98
C ILE A 286 -4.91 -1.46 1.26
N VAL A 287 -4.37 -2.54 0.74
CA VAL A 287 -4.91 -3.88 0.97
C VAL A 287 -4.11 -4.62 2.02
N ALA A 288 -4.78 -5.22 2.99
CA ALA A 288 -4.14 -6.00 4.04
C ALA A 288 -4.94 -7.26 4.37
N ALA A 289 -4.26 -8.40 4.44
CA ALA A 289 -4.83 -9.69 4.80
C ALA A 289 -3.95 -10.39 5.85
N GLY A 290 -4.60 -11.20 6.71
CA GLY A 290 -3.93 -11.99 7.74
C GLY A 290 -3.69 -11.22 9.06
N HIS A 291 -3.75 -11.94 10.17
CA HIS A 291 -3.64 -11.38 11.53
C HIS A 291 -2.28 -10.69 11.78
N SER A 292 -1.20 -11.13 11.11
CA SER A 292 0.13 -10.51 11.25
C SER A 292 0.17 -9.03 10.88
N LYS A 293 -0.81 -8.53 10.11
CA LYS A 293 -0.95 -7.11 9.73
C LYS A 293 -1.83 -6.29 10.67
N ALA A 294 -2.49 -6.92 11.66
CA ALA A 294 -3.46 -6.24 12.53
C ALA A 294 -2.86 -5.04 13.26
N ARG A 295 -1.65 -5.19 13.83
CA ARG A 295 -0.99 -4.11 14.59
C ARG A 295 -0.67 -2.90 13.71
N VAL A 296 -0.01 -3.11 12.57
CA VAL A 296 0.41 -2.00 11.69
C VAL A 296 -0.78 -1.30 11.04
N VAL A 297 -1.87 -2.02 10.79
CA VAL A 297 -3.12 -1.43 10.28
C VAL A 297 -3.83 -0.63 11.36
N ARG A 298 -3.91 -1.15 12.59
CA ARG A 298 -4.42 -0.38 13.75
C ARG A 298 -3.64 0.92 13.90
N ASP A 299 -2.31 0.84 13.90
CA ASP A 299 -1.44 2.00 14.09
C ASP A 299 -1.63 3.05 12.98
N ALA A 300 -1.87 2.62 11.73
CA ALA A 300 -2.16 3.53 10.63
C ALA A 300 -3.55 4.19 10.72
N ILE A 301 -4.55 3.46 11.21
CA ILE A 301 -5.95 3.91 11.22
C ILE A 301 -6.26 4.75 12.48
N GLN A 302 -5.73 4.36 13.65
CA GLN A 302 -6.12 4.95 14.93
C GLN A 302 -5.17 6.04 15.42
N ASN A 303 -3.87 5.99 15.04
CA ASN A 303 -2.89 7.00 15.48
C ASN A 303 -3.01 8.31 14.69
N LYS A 304 -2.56 9.39 15.31
CA LYS A 304 -2.31 10.67 14.60
C LYS A 304 -1.16 10.52 13.60
N PRO A 305 -1.09 11.37 12.56
CA PRO A 305 0.02 11.36 11.62
C PRO A 305 1.38 11.44 12.31
N HIS A 306 2.23 10.43 12.08
CA HIS A 306 3.55 10.37 12.67
C HIS A 306 4.50 9.53 11.81
N VAL A 307 5.78 9.94 11.73
CA VAL A 307 6.81 9.27 10.90
C VAL A 307 7.08 7.81 11.32
N LEU A 308 6.84 7.45 12.58
CA LEU A 308 6.91 6.04 13.03
C LEU A 308 5.79 5.16 12.45
N TYR A 309 4.77 5.77 11.90
CA TYR A 309 3.64 5.09 11.26
C TYR A 309 3.46 5.66 9.84
N PRO A 310 4.31 5.28 8.88
CA PRO A 310 4.34 5.90 7.55
C PRO A 310 2.98 5.95 6.86
N ALA A 311 2.17 4.90 7.03
CA ALA A 311 0.84 4.80 6.45
C ALA A 311 -0.14 5.89 6.94
N THR A 312 0.13 6.54 8.07
CA THR A 312 -0.70 7.64 8.59
C THR A 312 -0.68 8.88 7.67
N VAL A 313 0.29 9.01 6.75
CA VAL A 313 0.30 10.07 5.73
C VAL A 313 -0.96 10.10 4.90
N LEU A 314 -1.59 8.93 4.67
CA LEU A 314 -2.81 8.79 3.88
C LEU A 314 -4.03 9.46 4.53
N GLN A 315 -3.96 9.86 5.80
CA GLN A 315 -5.00 10.67 6.44
C GLN A 315 -5.20 12.05 5.77
N LYS A 316 -4.22 12.49 4.97
CA LYS A 316 -4.34 13.69 4.13
C LYS A 316 -5.32 13.51 2.95
N LEU A 317 -5.65 12.28 2.58
CA LEU A 317 -6.43 11.95 1.39
C LEU A 317 -7.85 11.54 1.77
N PRO A 318 -8.88 12.32 1.42
CA PRO A 318 -10.29 11.99 1.72
C PRO A 318 -10.73 10.66 1.11
N SER A 319 -10.15 10.29 -0.03
CA SER A 319 -10.44 9.04 -0.75
C SER A 319 -9.49 7.88 -0.41
N ALA A 320 -8.70 8.01 0.69
CA ALA A 320 -7.90 6.89 1.18
C ALA A 320 -8.77 5.82 1.86
N ARG A 321 -8.44 4.55 1.60
CA ARG A 321 -9.16 3.39 2.15
C ARG A 321 -8.18 2.29 2.54
N PHE A 322 -8.50 1.60 3.63
CA PHE A 322 -8.00 0.27 3.89
C PHE A 322 -9.04 -0.76 3.50
N PHE A 323 -8.70 -1.68 2.61
CA PHE A 323 -9.49 -2.89 2.40
C PHE A 323 -8.83 -4.01 3.19
N ILE A 324 -9.54 -4.61 4.13
CA ILE A 324 -8.97 -5.50 5.13
C ILE A 324 -9.81 -6.77 5.31
N THR A 325 -9.15 -7.85 5.73
CA THR A 325 -9.85 -9.04 6.19
C THR A 325 -10.14 -8.99 7.69
N LYS A 326 -11.07 -9.81 8.17
CA LYS A 326 -11.46 -9.90 9.59
C LYS A 326 -10.26 -10.06 10.54
N GLY A 327 -9.25 -10.88 10.16
CA GLY A 327 -8.05 -11.06 10.99
C GLY A 327 -7.22 -9.78 11.15
N VAL A 328 -7.18 -8.93 10.13
CA VAL A 328 -6.53 -7.62 10.20
C VAL A 328 -7.29 -6.64 11.11
N ALA A 329 -8.61 -6.70 11.09
CA ALA A 329 -9.48 -5.83 11.90
C ALA A 329 -9.45 -6.16 13.40
N SER A 330 -8.83 -7.27 13.81
CA SER A 330 -8.91 -7.81 15.19
C SER A 330 -8.35 -6.90 16.28
N LEU A 331 -7.49 -5.95 15.93
CA LEU A 331 -6.93 -4.98 16.88
C LEU A 331 -7.49 -3.55 16.69
N LEU A 332 -8.56 -3.37 15.93
CA LEU A 332 -9.25 -2.09 15.82
C LEU A 332 -10.18 -1.88 17.02
N ASP A 333 -9.59 -1.53 18.16
CA ASP A 333 -10.27 -1.44 19.45
C ASP A 333 -11.40 -0.40 19.46
N ASP A 334 -11.24 0.68 18.69
CA ASP A 334 -12.27 1.72 18.59
C ASP A 334 -13.57 1.18 17.98
N ARG A 335 -13.49 0.23 17.04
CA ARG A 335 -14.66 -0.45 16.48
C ARG A 335 -15.39 -1.26 17.52
N TYR A 336 -14.64 -2.05 18.28
CA TYR A 336 -15.18 -2.88 19.33
C TYR A 336 -15.91 -2.03 20.37
N TYR A 337 -15.31 -0.90 20.76
CA TYR A 337 -15.95 0.05 21.66
C TYR A 337 -17.23 0.66 21.08
N GLU A 338 -17.23 1.10 19.83
CA GLU A 338 -18.43 1.67 19.19
C GLU A 338 -19.57 0.64 19.08
N ASP A 339 -19.23 -0.62 18.79
CA ASP A 339 -20.19 -1.72 18.74
C ASP A 339 -20.82 -1.97 20.12
N LEU A 340 -20.00 -2.03 21.18
CA LEU A 340 -20.48 -2.21 22.54
C LEU A 340 -21.37 -1.04 22.99
N CYS A 341 -20.94 0.19 22.74
CA CYS A 341 -21.75 1.38 23.07
C CYS A 341 -23.09 1.44 22.31
N SER A 342 -23.15 0.82 21.14
CA SER A 342 -24.36 0.72 20.31
C SER A 342 -25.27 -0.44 20.73
N SER A 343 -24.76 -1.38 21.52
CA SER A 343 -25.50 -2.56 21.99
C SER A 343 -26.32 -2.22 23.22
N ARG A 344 -27.59 -2.65 23.24
CA ARG A 344 -28.46 -2.48 24.40
C ARG A 344 -28.13 -3.42 25.57
N LYS A 345 -27.37 -4.50 25.31
CA LYS A 345 -26.91 -5.49 26.29
C LYS A 345 -25.50 -5.88 26.00
N ILE A 346 -24.60 -5.75 26.96
CA ILE A 346 -23.22 -6.23 26.89
C ILE A 346 -23.23 -7.62 27.53
N SER A 347 -22.65 -8.60 26.87
CA SER A 347 -22.56 -9.97 27.39
C SER A 347 -21.41 -10.09 28.41
N LEU A 348 -21.52 -11.03 29.36
CA LEU A 348 -20.43 -11.35 30.28
C LEU A 348 -19.13 -11.70 29.54
N GLN A 349 -19.21 -12.43 28.42
CA GLN A 349 -18.05 -12.78 27.61
C GLN A 349 -17.31 -11.55 27.04
N GLU A 350 -18.04 -10.50 26.71
CA GLU A 350 -17.45 -9.23 26.24
C GLU A 350 -16.75 -8.50 27.36
N ILE A 351 -17.33 -8.49 28.56
CA ILE A 351 -16.70 -7.93 29.75
C ILE A 351 -15.44 -8.70 30.13
N GLU A 352 -15.49 -10.03 30.17
CA GLU A 352 -14.33 -10.89 30.41
C GLU A 352 -13.21 -10.63 29.43
N LYS A 353 -13.51 -10.60 28.13
CA LYS A 353 -12.53 -10.31 27.08
C LYS A 353 -11.87 -8.95 27.29
N TYR A 354 -12.65 -7.94 27.66
CA TYR A 354 -12.11 -6.61 27.92
C TYR A 354 -11.20 -6.63 29.15
N THR A 355 -11.63 -7.26 30.23
CA THR A 355 -10.85 -7.37 31.49
C THR A 355 -9.51 -8.09 31.23
N ILE A 356 -9.52 -9.18 30.45
CA ILE A 356 -8.29 -9.89 30.05
C ILE A 356 -7.36 -8.97 29.26
N ASN A 357 -7.89 -8.26 28.28
CA ASN A 357 -7.09 -7.35 27.44
C ASN A 357 -6.48 -6.22 28.28
N LEU A 358 -7.23 -5.68 29.25
CA LEU A 358 -6.72 -4.66 30.17
C LEU A 358 -5.62 -5.22 31.07
N ALA A 359 -5.80 -6.41 31.64
CA ALA A 359 -4.80 -7.08 32.46
C ALA A 359 -3.48 -7.28 31.68
N VAL A 360 -3.57 -7.75 30.43
CA VAL A 360 -2.42 -7.89 29.54
C VAL A 360 -1.76 -6.55 29.25
N LYS A 361 -2.55 -5.51 28.99
CA LYS A 361 -2.04 -4.14 28.73
C LYS A 361 -1.32 -3.56 29.93
N CYS A 362 -1.86 -3.75 31.12
CA CYS A 362 -1.29 -3.28 32.40
C CYS A 362 -0.16 -4.21 32.91
N GLN A 363 0.08 -5.35 32.27
CA GLN A 363 1.01 -6.40 32.73
C GLN A 363 0.70 -6.87 34.15
N LYS A 364 -0.58 -6.94 34.50
CA LYS A 364 -1.09 -7.36 35.80
C LYS A 364 -1.88 -8.66 35.68
N LYS A 365 -2.00 -9.42 36.77
CA LYS A 365 -3.00 -10.48 36.84
C LYS A 365 -4.39 -9.85 36.91
N ILE A 366 -5.43 -10.55 36.45
CA ILE A 366 -6.81 -10.04 36.48
C ILE A 366 -7.23 -9.67 37.91
N VAL A 367 -6.84 -10.47 38.89
CA VAL A 367 -7.14 -10.26 40.31
C VAL A 367 -6.43 -9.04 40.92
N ASP A 368 -5.38 -8.55 40.28
CA ASP A 368 -4.58 -7.40 40.71
C ASP A 368 -5.04 -6.09 40.02
N LEU A 369 -6.07 -6.14 39.17
CA LEU A 369 -6.64 -4.94 38.57
C LEU A 369 -7.41 -4.13 39.61
N THR A 370 -7.19 -2.82 39.57
CA THR A 370 -7.86 -1.84 40.43
C THR A 370 -8.69 -0.87 39.61
N THR A 371 -9.58 -0.12 40.25
CA THR A 371 -10.36 0.94 39.61
C THR A 371 -9.48 1.97 38.91
N ASP A 372 -8.24 2.17 39.36
CA ASP A 372 -7.30 3.11 38.77
C ASP A 372 -6.80 2.60 37.41
N ASP A 373 -6.68 1.29 37.19
CA ASP A 373 -6.31 0.70 35.91
C ASP A 373 -7.37 0.94 34.84
N PHE A 374 -8.62 1.17 35.24
CA PHE A 374 -9.71 1.51 34.32
C PHE A 374 -9.82 3.02 34.04
N ARG A 375 -9.13 3.87 34.82
CA ARG A 375 -9.16 5.33 34.57
C ARG A 375 -8.61 5.68 33.19
N GLY A 376 -9.39 6.44 32.43
CA GLY A 376 -9.03 6.84 31.07
C GLY A 376 -9.25 5.77 30.01
N GLU A 377 -9.57 4.54 30.40
CA GLU A 377 -9.95 3.51 29.45
C GLU A 377 -11.35 3.76 28.88
N LYS A 378 -11.48 3.61 27.56
CA LYS A 378 -12.75 3.84 26.85
C LYS A 378 -13.89 2.96 27.36
N PHE A 379 -13.55 1.77 27.88
CA PHE A 379 -14.48 0.76 28.37
C PHE A 379 -14.84 0.87 29.85
N ALA A 380 -14.15 1.72 30.60
CA ALA A 380 -14.39 1.87 32.03
C ALA A 380 -15.85 2.20 32.41
N ARG A 381 -16.58 2.79 31.47
CA ARG A 381 -18.02 3.12 31.67
C ARG A 381 -18.95 1.93 31.44
N LEU A 382 -18.45 0.82 30.96
CA LEU A 382 -19.19 -0.38 30.57
C LEU A 382 -18.98 -1.52 31.60
N CYS A 383 -17.94 -1.41 32.42
CA CYS A 383 -17.62 -2.27 33.55
C CYS A 383 -17.98 -1.60 34.84
#